data_eec2f39611d76c63e195da300a7b1970
#
_entry.id   eec2f39611d76c63e195da300a7b1970
#
_cell.length_a   1.000
_cell.length_b   1.000
_cell.length_c   1.000
_cell.angle_alpha   90.00
_cell.angle_beta   90.00
_cell.angle_gamma   90.00
#
_symmetry.space_group_name_H-M   'P 1'
#
loop_
_entity.id
_entity.type
_entity.pdbx_description
1 polymer ?
#
loop_
_entity_poly.entity_id
_entity_poly.type
_entity_poly.pdbx_seq_one_letter_code
_entity_poly.pdbx_strand_id
1 'polypeptide(L)'
;DTDRSRGLGDVYKRQVFVDIHDEQAVEAAINEKTRVIFAETIGNPKLDVVDIEKLAETAHKHNLPLVMDNTVATAYLVRPIEKGADIVVNSTSKYINANSDAISGVITDSGAFRWDKEKYPGMAEYAKFGKFAFTAKLRNGLFRNTGACLSPQTAFYNLLGMETLGLRMERACDNAKKLAEFLNTYPDVTVN
;
A
#
# COMPACT_ATOMS: atom_id res chain seq x y z
N ASP A 1 4.83 -21.13 8.52
CA ASP A 1 5.92 -21.80 7.87
C ASP A 1 5.92 -21.51 6.38
N THR A 2 6.75 -20.57 5.99
CA THR A 2 6.73 -20.20 4.61
C THR A 2 8.02 -19.74 4.10
N ASP A 3 8.98 -20.51 4.53
CA ASP A 3 10.33 -20.35 4.10
C ASP A 3 10.54 -20.93 2.70
N ARG A 4 9.83 -20.35 1.71
CA ARG A 4 10.00 -20.72 0.31
C ARG A 4 10.78 -19.71 -0.52
N SER A 5 11.02 -18.52 0.00
CA SER A 5 11.86 -17.56 -0.65
C SER A 5 13.30 -17.71 -0.16
N ARG A 6 14.02 -18.63 -0.72
CA ARG A 6 15.41 -18.91 -0.39
C ARG A 6 16.38 -17.96 -1.08
N GLY A 7 15.99 -16.74 -1.28
CA GLY A 7 16.88 -15.72 -1.79
C GLY A 7 17.53 -14.92 -0.67
N LEU A 8 18.48 -14.08 -1.02
CA LEU A 8 19.10 -13.09 -0.13
C LEU A 8 18.07 -12.22 0.63
N GLY A 9 16.81 -12.22 0.17
CA GLY A 9 15.73 -11.53 0.82
C GLY A 9 15.31 -12.08 2.17
N ASP A 10 15.38 -13.37 2.40
CA ASP A 10 14.88 -14.01 3.62
C ASP A 10 15.71 -13.72 4.84
N VAL A 11 16.98 -13.52 4.66
CA VAL A 11 17.90 -13.18 5.76
C VAL A 11 17.55 -11.81 6.36
N TYR A 12 16.90 -10.94 5.60
CA TYR A 12 16.66 -9.54 5.96
C TYR A 12 15.19 -9.18 6.15
N LYS A 13 14.28 -10.06 5.74
CA LYS A 13 12.85 -9.73 5.69
C LYS A 13 12.06 -10.67 6.58
N ARG A 14 12.19 -10.49 7.88
CA ARG A 14 11.27 -11.12 8.79
C ARG A 14 9.97 -10.33 8.83
N GLN A 15 8.88 -10.97 8.45
CA GLN A 15 7.53 -10.43 8.56
C GLN A 15 6.87 -10.98 9.81
N VAL A 16 6.11 -10.12 10.49
CA VAL A 16 5.21 -10.50 11.56
C VAL A 16 3.83 -10.05 11.13
N PHE A 17 2.92 -10.99 10.97
CA PHE A 17 1.52 -10.72 10.66
C PHE A 17 0.77 -10.49 11.96
N VAL A 18 0.00 -9.41 12.02
CA VAL A 18 -0.81 -9.03 13.17
C VAL A 18 -2.22 -8.67 12.71
N ASP A 19 -3.18 -8.81 13.61
CA ASP A 19 -4.50 -8.26 13.37
C ASP A 19 -4.39 -6.73 13.42
N ILE A 20 -4.70 -6.08 12.31
CA ILE A 20 -4.58 -4.62 12.15
C ILE A 20 -5.58 -3.85 13.00
N HIS A 21 -6.66 -4.50 13.45
CA HIS A 21 -7.69 -3.92 14.31
C HIS A 21 -7.36 -4.04 15.79
N ASP A 22 -6.37 -4.87 16.15
CA ASP A 22 -5.84 -5.00 17.49
C ASP A 22 -4.60 -4.10 17.67
N GLU A 23 -4.82 -2.89 18.15
CA GLU A 23 -3.75 -1.91 18.40
C GLU A 23 -2.68 -2.44 19.34
N GLN A 24 -3.08 -3.22 20.36
CA GLN A 24 -2.12 -3.80 21.31
C GLN A 24 -1.24 -4.83 20.65
N ALA A 25 -1.81 -5.65 19.75
CA ALA A 25 -1.04 -6.61 18.98
C ALA A 25 -0.07 -5.92 18.00
N VAL A 26 -0.48 -4.83 17.37
CA VAL A 26 0.39 -4.02 16.50
C VAL A 26 1.55 -3.44 17.30
N GLU A 27 1.27 -2.78 18.43
CA GLU A 27 2.31 -2.21 19.31
C GLU A 27 3.26 -3.29 19.84
N ALA A 28 2.75 -4.44 20.28
CA ALA A 28 3.56 -5.54 20.81
C ALA A 28 4.49 -6.18 19.76
N ALA A 29 4.13 -6.11 18.48
CA ALA A 29 4.95 -6.64 17.39
C ALA A 29 6.11 -5.72 17.00
N ILE A 30 6.03 -4.44 17.37
CA ILE A 30 7.07 -3.46 17.06
C ILE A 30 8.28 -3.64 17.97
N ASN A 31 9.47 -3.67 17.39
CA ASN A 31 10.74 -3.74 18.12
C ASN A 31 11.83 -2.94 17.40
N GLU A 32 13.05 -2.94 17.95
CA GLU A 32 14.19 -2.19 17.40
C GLU A 32 14.57 -2.57 15.96
N LYS A 33 14.21 -3.78 15.52
CA LYS A 33 14.47 -4.29 14.16
C LYS A 33 13.34 -3.95 13.19
N THR A 34 12.20 -3.51 13.66
CA THR A 34 11.08 -3.11 12.80
C THR A 34 11.49 -1.91 11.94
N ARG A 35 11.17 -1.96 10.66
CA ARG A 35 11.55 -0.93 9.67
C ARG A 35 10.38 -0.31 8.93
N VAL A 36 9.22 -0.97 8.95
CA VAL A 36 8.04 -0.52 8.21
C VAL A 36 6.80 -1.17 8.79
N ILE A 37 5.69 -0.45 8.76
CA ILE A 37 4.35 -1.02 8.88
C ILE A 37 3.74 -1.00 7.48
N PHE A 38 3.22 -2.14 7.07
CA PHE A 38 2.57 -2.32 5.77
C PHE A 38 1.15 -2.85 5.99
N ALA A 39 0.17 -2.21 5.34
CA ALA A 39 -1.21 -2.67 5.37
C ALA A 39 -1.91 -2.42 4.03
N GLU A 40 -3.02 -3.10 3.80
CA GLU A 40 -3.95 -2.81 2.72
C GLU A 40 -5.06 -1.88 3.23
N THR A 41 -5.47 -0.91 2.42
CA THR A 41 -6.59 -0.01 2.77
C THR A 41 -7.90 -0.79 2.94
N ILE A 42 -8.10 -1.76 2.06
CA ILE A 42 -9.18 -2.75 2.11
C ILE A 42 -8.52 -4.11 1.90
N GLY A 43 -8.58 -4.97 2.89
CA GLY A 43 -7.93 -6.27 2.88
C GLY A 43 -8.55 -7.23 1.87
N ASN A 44 -7.73 -8.08 1.27
CA ASN A 44 -8.17 -9.14 0.39
C ASN A 44 -7.70 -10.50 0.95
N PRO A 45 -8.60 -11.45 1.27
CA PRO A 45 -10.02 -11.53 0.86
C PRO A 45 -11.06 -11.04 1.88
N LYS A 46 -10.66 -10.64 3.09
CA LYS A 46 -11.62 -10.39 4.18
C LYS A 46 -12.46 -9.12 4.01
N LEU A 47 -12.01 -8.19 3.17
CA LEU A 47 -12.62 -6.86 2.95
C LEU A 47 -12.67 -5.98 4.21
N ASP A 48 -11.85 -6.29 5.19
CA ASP A 48 -11.64 -5.45 6.36
C ASP A 48 -11.02 -4.10 5.97
N VAL A 49 -11.47 -3.05 6.62
CA VAL A 49 -11.05 -1.67 6.33
C VAL A 49 -10.21 -1.15 7.49
N VAL A 50 -8.99 -0.70 7.19
CA VAL A 50 -8.07 -0.20 8.20
C VAL A 50 -8.34 1.26 8.57
N ASP A 51 -8.18 1.59 9.84
CA ASP A 51 -8.07 2.97 10.31
C ASP A 51 -6.65 3.49 10.04
N ILE A 52 -6.49 4.19 8.91
CA ILE A 52 -5.19 4.65 8.43
C ILE A 52 -4.59 5.69 9.39
N GLU A 53 -5.41 6.60 9.92
CA GLU A 53 -4.95 7.68 10.80
C GLU A 53 -4.35 7.10 12.08
N LYS A 54 -5.06 6.18 12.71
CA LYS A 54 -4.62 5.51 13.92
C LYS A 54 -3.35 4.67 13.69
N LEU A 55 -3.29 3.97 12.56
CA LEU A 55 -2.12 3.18 12.20
C LEU A 55 -0.90 4.07 11.91
N ALA A 56 -1.12 5.23 11.27
CA ALA A 56 -0.07 6.22 11.02
C ALA A 56 0.47 6.81 12.33
N GLU A 57 -0.39 7.13 13.29
CA GLU A 57 0.02 7.59 14.63
C GLU A 57 0.93 6.56 15.31
N THR A 58 0.51 5.29 15.29
CA THR A 58 1.32 4.19 15.85
C THR A 58 2.66 4.05 15.13
N ALA A 59 2.67 4.07 13.80
CA ALA A 59 3.91 3.99 13.02
C ALA A 59 4.88 5.14 13.35
N HIS A 60 4.38 6.37 13.33
CA HIS A 60 5.20 7.55 13.53
C HIS A 60 5.73 7.68 14.97
N LYS A 61 4.96 7.26 15.98
CA LYS A 61 5.41 7.16 17.37
C LYS A 61 6.70 6.33 17.51
N HIS A 62 6.84 5.32 16.67
CA HIS A 62 8.01 4.43 16.63
C HIS A 62 9.02 4.80 15.54
N ASN A 63 8.89 5.96 14.92
CA ASN A 63 9.72 6.38 13.78
C ASN A 63 9.77 5.32 12.68
N LEU A 64 8.60 4.81 12.30
CA LEU A 64 8.38 3.86 11.22
C LEU A 64 7.57 4.51 10.10
N PRO A 65 7.91 4.30 8.82
CA PRO A 65 7.03 4.71 7.74
C PRO A 65 5.83 3.76 7.67
N LEU A 66 4.66 4.33 7.39
CA LEU A 66 3.46 3.59 7.04
C LEU A 66 3.36 3.46 5.52
N VAL A 67 3.35 2.23 5.04
CA VAL A 67 3.14 1.89 3.62
C VAL A 67 1.75 1.30 3.46
N MET A 68 0.94 1.90 2.59
CA MET A 68 -0.42 1.44 2.33
C MET A 68 -0.56 0.91 0.90
N ASP A 69 -1.04 -0.32 0.77
CA ASP A 69 -1.54 -0.80 -0.52
C ASP A 69 -2.99 -0.31 -0.70
N ASN A 70 -3.16 0.58 -1.67
CA ASN A 70 -4.46 1.20 -1.95
C ASN A 70 -5.09 0.68 -3.25
N THR A 71 -4.74 -0.54 -3.63
CA THR A 71 -5.15 -1.12 -4.91
C THR A 71 -6.66 -1.23 -5.03
N VAL A 72 -7.36 -1.69 -3.97
CA VAL A 72 -8.82 -1.92 -4.01
C VAL A 72 -9.59 -0.60 -3.98
N ALA A 73 -9.25 0.29 -3.04
CA ALA A 73 -9.95 1.57 -2.90
C ALA A 73 -9.60 2.56 -4.02
N THR A 74 -8.38 2.51 -4.53
CA THR A 74 -7.79 3.52 -5.42
C THR A 74 -7.76 4.92 -4.78
N ALA A 75 -7.05 5.85 -5.38
CA ALA A 75 -7.05 7.25 -4.92
C ALA A 75 -8.39 7.98 -5.15
N TYR A 76 -9.33 7.33 -5.84
CA TYR A 76 -10.67 7.86 -6.02
C TYR A 76 -11.51 7.78 -4.73
N LEU A 77 -11.50 6.62 -4.06
CA LEU A 77 -12.27 6.43 -2.83
C LEU A 77 -11.50 6.88 -1.59
N VAL A 78 -10.21 6.55 -1.52
CA VAL A 78 -9.37 6.84 -0.34
C VAL A 78 -8.01 7.36 -0.77
N ARG A 79 -7.55 8.41 -0.10
CA ARG A 79 -6.22 9.00 -0.28
C ARG A 79 -5.39 8.82 0.99
N PRO A 80 -4.66 7.71 1.12
CA PRO A 80 -3.99 7.38 2.36
C PRO A 80 -2.95 8.41 2.81
N ILE A 81 -2.29 9.12 1.90
CA ILE A 81 -1.33 10.19 2.24
C ILE A 81 -2.00 11.32 3.03
N GLU A 82 -3.23 11.70 2.65
CA GLU A 82 -3.99 12.73 3.36
C GLU A 82 -4.41 12.28 4.78
N LYS A 83 -4.28 10.96 5.05
CA LYS A 83 -4.57 10.31 6.34
C LYS A 83 -3.32 9.86 7.11
N GLY A 84 -2.15 10.34 6.70
CA GLY A 84 -0.90 10.10 7.40
C GLY A 84 -0.03 8.97 6.85
N ALA A 85 -0.42 8.25 5.81
CA ALA A 85 0.46 7.29 5.18
C ALA A 85 1.66 7.99 4.52
N ASP A 86 2.82 7.37 4.59
CA ASP A 86 4.05 7.92 4.02
C ASP A 86 4.26 7.49 2.57
N ILE A 87 3.94 6.25 2.29
CA ILE A 87 4.09 5.65 0.97
C ILE A 87 2.80 4.90 0.62
N VAL A 88 2.35 5.08 -0.61
CA VAL A 88 1.18 4.36 -1.13
C VAL A 88 1.60 3.56 -2.35
N VAL A 89 1.21 2.31 -2.39
CA VAL A 89 1.38 1.44 -3.55
C VAL A 89 0.02 1.08 -4.14
N ASN A 90 -0.03 0.94 -5.45
CA ASN A 90 -1.21 0.47 -6.17
C ASN A 90 -0.78 -0.50 -7.26
N SER A 91 -1.42 -1.65 -7.34
CA SER A 91 -1.40 -2.41 -8.58
C SER A 91 -2.29 -1.71 -9.60
N THR A 92 -1.67 -1.04 -10.56
CA THR A 92 -2.42 -0.36 -11.62
C THR A 92 -3.04 -1.34 -12.62
N SER A 93 -2.66 -2.62 -12.57
CA SER A 93 -3.28 -3.72 -13.33
C SER A 93 -4.75 -3.98 -12.98
N LYS A 94 -5.22 -3.45 -11.84
CA LYS A 94 -6.58 -3.67 -11.31
C LYS A 94 -7.51 -2.53 -11.74
N TYR A 95 -8.13 -1.86 -10.79
CA TYR A 95 -9.16 -0.84 -11.07
C TYR A 95 -8.65 0.34 -11.91
N ILE A 96 -7.37 0.72 -11.78
CA ILE A 96 -6.81 1.85 -12.52
C ILE A 96 -6.79 1.54 -14.03
N ASN A 97 -6.32 0.35 -14.41
CA ASN A 97 -6.27 -0.06 -15.82
C ASN A 97 -7.66 -0.38 -16.41
N ALA A 98 -8.63 -0.73 -15.58
CA ALA A 98 -10.00 -1.14 -15.93
C ALA A 98 -10.11 -2.57 -16.48
N ASN A 99 -9.41 -2.88 -17.57
CA ASN A 99 -9.62 -4.11 -18.35
C ASN A 99 -8.55 -5.20 -18.06
N SER A 100 -7.57 -4.93 -17.21
CA SER A 100 -6.43 -5.81 -16.96
C SER A 100 -5.57 -6.07 -18.21
N ASP A 101 -5.49 -5.09 -19.10
CA ASP A 101 -4.75 -5.18 -20.37
C ASP A 101 -3.23 -5.20 -20.17
N ALA A 102 -2.75 -4.81 -18.99
CA ALA A 102 -1.33 -4.75 -18.68
C ALA A 102 -1.05 -4.98 -17.20
N ILE A 103 0.13 -5.53 -16.91
CA ILE A 103 0.64 -5.66 -15.55
C ILE A 103 1.52 -4.45 -15.24
N SER A 104 1.15 -3.71 -14.19
CA SER A 104 1.87 -2.51 -13.80
C SER A 104 1.53 -2.09 -12.36
N GLY A 105 2.28 -1.13 -11.85
CA GLY A 105 2.07 -0.56 -10.52
C GLY A 105 2.58 0.86 -10.42
N VAL A 106 2.17 1.55 -9.38
CA VAL A 106 2.65 2.88 -9.04
C VAL A 106 2.98 2.96 -7.55
N ILE A 107 4.05 3.67 -7.25
CA ILE A 107 4.46 4.00 -5.89
C ILE A 107 4.38 5.52 -5.75
N THR A 108 3.66 5.98 -4.76
CA THR A 108 3.52 7.40 -4.41
C THR A 108 4.16 7.65 -3.06
N ASP A 109 5.06 8.61 -3.00
CA ASP A 109 5.78 9.00 -1.79
C ASP A 109 5.24 10.36 -1.33
N SER A 110 4.86 10.47 -0.06
CA SER A 110 4.43 11.75 0.54
C SER A 110 5.58 12.76 0.60
N GLY A 111 6.82 12.26 0.68
CA GLY A 111 8.02 13.06 0.94
C GLY A 111 8.09 13.66 2.36
N ALA A 112 7.16 13.29 3.23
CA ALA A 112 7.08 13.83 4.60
C ALA A 112 7.89 13.03 5.61
N PHE A 113 8.05 11.72 5.40
CA PHE A 113 8.77 10.86 6.34
C PHE A 113 10.24 11.23 6.44
N ARG A 114 10.72 11.38 7.67
CA ARG A 114 12.13 11.69 7.95
C ARG A 114 12.93 10.42 8.14
N TRP A 115 13.76 10.10 7.17
CA TRP A 115 14.61 8.93 7.19
C TRP A 115 15.78 9.12 8.16
N ASP A 116 15.63 8.60 9.37
CA ASP A 116 16.69 8.57 10.36
C ASP A 116 17.87 7.74 9.86
N LYS A 117 19.10 8.29 9.94
CA LYS A 117 20.30 7.65 9.38
C LYS A 117 20.75 6.42 10.16
N GLU A 118 20.48 6.39 11.47
CA GLU A 118 20.85 5.25 12.32
C GLU A 118 19.88 4.10 12.09
N LYS A 119 18.59 4.40 12.05
CA LYS A 119 17.55 3.42 11.81
C LYS A 119 17.50 2.94 10.35
N TYR A 120 17.79 3.84 9.40
CA TYR A 120 17.76 3.58 7.94
C TYR A 120 19.11 3.92 7.28
N PRO A 121 20.21 3.22 7.62
CA PRO A 121 21.54 3.58 7.12
C PRO A 121 21.62 3.57 5.58
N GLY A 122 20.84 2.73 4.91
CA GLY A 122 20.75 2.73 3.46
C GLY A 122 20.12 3.99 2.84
N MET A 123 19.56 4.88 3.64
CA MET A 123 19.02 6.17 3.18
C MET A 123 20.01 7.33 3.36
N ALA A 124 21.12 7.12 4.08
CA ALA A 124 22.04 8.19 4.48
C ALA A 124 22.60 8.99 3.29
N GLU A 125 23.00 8.33 2.22
CA GLU A 125 23.52 8.97 1.00
C GLU A 125 22.47 9.74 0.20
N TYR A 126 21.19 9.42 0.42
CA TYR A 126 20.05 10.05 -0.25
C TYR A 126 19.45 11.20 0.54
N ALA A 127 19.86 11.42 1.78
CA ALA A 127 19.35 12.50 2.63
C ALA A 127 19.49 13.90 1.99
N LYS A 128 20.49 14.08 1.13
CA LYS A 128 20.72 15.32 0.37
C LYS A 128 19.58 15.69 -0.59
N PHE A 129 18.72 14.74 -0.95
CA PHE A 129 17.56 14.96 -1.81
C PHE A 129 16.31 15.41 -1.04
N GLY A 130 16.40 15.56 0.30
CA GLY A 130 15.29 16.03 1.14
C GLY A 130 14.03 15.17 0.96
N LYS A 131 12.91 15.81 0.63
CA LYS A 131 11.62 15.12 0.42
C LYS A 131 11.63 14.07 -0.71
N PHE A 132 12.61 14.09 -1.58
CA PHE A 132 12.76 13.11 -2.66
C PHE A 132 13.74 11.97 -2.33
N ALA A 133 14.19 11.86 -1.08
CA ALA A 133 15.20 10.88 -0.68
C ALA A 133 14.77 9.43 -1.02
N PHE A 134 13.54 9.06 -0.70
CA PHE A 134 13.01 7.72 -0.98
C PHE A 134 12.92 7.44 -2.49
N THR A 135 12.30 8.34 -3.25
CA THR A 135 12.19 8.20 -4.70
C THR A 135 13.54 8.21 -5.40
N ALA A 136 14.48 9.02 -4.93
CA ALA A 136 15.85 9.02 -5.45
C ALA A 136 16.56 7.69 -5.22
N LYS A 137 16.43 7.12 -4.01
CA LYS A 137 16.97 5.79 -3.70
C LYS A 137 16.33 4.70 -4.55
N LEU A 138 15.01 4.72 -4.67
CA LEU A 138 14.26 3.76 -5.46
C LEU A 138 14.72 3.76 -6.93
N ARG A 139 14.85 4.96 -7.52
CA ARG A 139 15.29 5.12 -8.92
C ARG A 139 16.75 4.74 -9.13
N ASN A 140 17.66 5.25 -8.30
CA ASN A 140 19.10 5.07 -8.47
C ASN A 140 19.59 3.68 -8.03
N GLY A 141 18.88 3.04 -7.11
CA GLY A 141 19.19 1.70 -6.64
C GLY A 141 18.37 0.65 -7.39
N LEU A 142 17.13 0.48 -7.00
CA LEU A 142 16.32 -0.66 -7.44
C LEU A 142 15.98 -0.60 -8.92
N PHE A 143 15.36 0.49 -9.40
CA PHE A 143 14.91 0.59 -10.79
C PHE A 143 16.08 0.52 -11.77
N ARG A 144 17.14 1.25 -11.49
CA ARG A 144 18.35 1.22 -12.31
C ARG A 144 18.95 -0.17 -12.43
N ASN A 145 19.00 -0.93 -11.32
CA ASN A 145 19.65 -2.23 -11.27
C ASN A 145 18.78 -3.35 -11.85
N THR A 146 17.47 -3.27 -11.69
CA THR A 146 16.52 -4.26 -12.21
C THR A 146 16.05 -3.97 -13.63
N GLY A 147 16.24 -2.73 -14.11
CA GLY A 147 15.73 -2.29 -15.41
C GLY A 147 14.21 -2.16 -15.46
N ALA A 148 13.53 -2.18 -14.29
CA ALA A 148 12.08 -2.05 -14.23
C ALA A 148 11.64 -0.68 -14.74
N CYS A 149 10.94 -0.68 -15.88
CA CYS A 149 10.44 0.53 -16.52
C CYS A 149 9.05 0.25 -17.12
N LEU A 150 8.11 1.13 -16.81
CA LEU A 150 6.80 1.05 -17.43
C LEU A 150 6.89 1.35 -18.94
N SER A 151 6.37 0.45 -19.78
CA SER A 151 6.34 0.70 -21.22
C SER A 151 5.36 1.82 -21.56
N PRO A 152 5.61 2.62 -22.61
CA PRO A 152 4.67 3.64 -23.08
C PRO A 152 3.28 3.08 -23.38
N GLN A 153 3.20 1.88 -23.93
CA GLN A 153 1.94 1.19 -24.23
C GLN A 153 1.15 0.90 -22.95
N THR A 154 1.80 0.38 -21.92
CA THR A 154 1.17 0.12 -20.61
C THR A 154 0.71 1.43 -19.94
N ALA A 155 1.53 2.49 -20.04
CA ALA A 155 1.15 3.82 -19.54
C ALA A 155 -0.11 4.34 -20.24
N PHE A 156 -0.19 4.16 -21.56
CA PHE A 156 -1.36 4.56 -22.34
C PHE A 156 -2.63 3.81 -21.89
N TYR A 157 -2.57 2.50 -21.69
CA TYR A 157 -3.72 1.73 -21.18
C TYR A 157 -4.15 2.19 -19.77
N ASN A 158 -3.21 2.47 -18.90
CA ASN A 158 -3.54 3.01 -17.58
C ASN A 158 -4.24 4.38 -17.68
N LEU A 159 -3.78 5.25 -18.58
CA LEU A 159 -4.42 6.55 -18.80
C LEU A 159 -5.86 6.40 -19.31
N LEU A 160 -6.08 5.51 -20.28
CA LEU A 160 -7.44 5.21 -20.76
C LEU A 160 -8.34 4.68 -19.63
N GLY A 161 -7.83 3.75 -18.82
CA GLY A 161 -8.58 3.23 -17.69
C GLY A 161 -8.94 4.30 -16.66
N MET A 162 -8.06 5.27 -16.46
CA MET A 162 -8.28 6.37 -15.51
C MET A 162 -9.41 7.31 -15.93
N GLU A 163 -9.68 7.48 -17.23
CA GLU A 163 -10.75 8.33 -17.72
C GLU A 163 -12.13 7.92 -17.19
N THR A 164 -12.34 6.64 -16.95
CA THR A 164 -13.62 6.11 -16.45
C THR A 164 -13.55 5.64 -14.98
N LEU A 165 -12.42 5.84 -14.31
CA LEU A 165 -12.19 5.30 -12.97
C LEU A 165 -13.29 5.71 -11.98
N GLY A 166 -13.65 6.99 -11.92
CA GLY A 166 -14.68 7.49 -11.01
C GLY A 166 -16.03 6.80 -11.25
N LEU A 167 -16.49 6.78 -12.49
CA LEU A 167 -17.76 6.15 -12.85
C LEU A 167 -17.80 4.66 -12.48
N ARG A 168 -16.69 3.94 -12.71
CA ARG A 168 -16.59 2.52 -12.39
C ARG A 168 -16.57 2.26 -10.89
N MET A 169 -15.83 3.08 -10.14
CA MET A 169 -15.75 2.94 -8.68
C MET A 169 -17.09 3.25 -8.02
N GLU A 170 -17.78 4.30 -8.42
CA GLU A 170 -19.13 4.61 -7.94
C GLU A 170 -20.10 3.47 -8.21
N ARG A 171 -20.12 2.95 -9.44
CA ARG A 171 -21.00 1.85 -9.80
C ARG A 171 -20.67 0.58 -9.03
N ALA A 172 -19.39 0.27 -8.83
CA ALA A 172 -18.97 -0.89 -8.05
C ALA A 172 -19.42 -0.77 -6.59
N CYS A 173 -19.25 0.40 -5.97
CA CYS A 173 -19.71 0.64 -4.60
C CYS A 173 -21.22 0.54 -4.47
N ASP A 174 -21.98 1.15 -5.39
CA ASP A 174 -23.44 1.04 -5.40
C ASP A 174 -23.93 -0.39 -5.53
N ASN A 175 -23.30 -1.16 -6.40
CA ASN A 175 -23.65 -2.57 -6.61
C ASN A 175 -23.31 -3.40 -5.37
N ALA A 176 -22.13 -3.19 -4.78
CA ALA A 176 -21.71 -3.88 -3.55
C ALA A 176 -22.67 -3.59 -2.40
N LYS A 177 -23.04 -2.31 -2.21
CA LYS A 177 -24.01 -1.90 -1.19
C LYS A 177 -25.36 -2.59 -1.37
N LYS A 178 -25.93 -2.56 -2.58
CA LYS A 178 -27.22 -3.22 -2.88
C LYS A 178 -27.16 -4.72 -2.64
N LEU A 179 -26.03 -5.35 -3.00
CA LEU A 179 -25.84 -6.77 -2.77
C LEU A 179 -25.76 -7.07 -1.27
N ALA A 180 -25.03 -6.28 -0.50
CA ALA A 180 -24.93 -6.41 0.94
C ALA A 180 -26.30 -6.24 1.62
N GLU A 181 -27.05 -5.21 1.24
CA GLU A 181 -28.43 -4.98 1.73
C GLU A 181 -29.33 -6.17 1.40
N PHE A 182 -29.27 -6.73 0.20
CA PHE A 182 -30.04 -7.90 -0.20
C PHE A 182 -29.64 -9.14 0.61
N LEU A 183 -28.34 -9.41 0.76
CA LEU A 183 -27.85 -10.57 1.52
C LEU A 183 -28.23 -10.50 3.00
N ASN A 184 -28.24 -9.29 3.59
CA ASN A 184 -28.68 -9.09 4.97
C ASN A 184 -30.16 -9.41 5.21
N THR A 185 -30.96 -9.63 4.16
CA THR A 185 -32.35 -10.11 4.32
C THR A 185 -32.42 -11.59 4.67
N TYR A 186 -31.36 -12.35 4.54
CA TYR A 186 -31.28 -13.77 4.83
C TYR A 186 -30.75 -13.99 6.26
N PRO A 187 -31.49 -14.70 7.13
CA PRO A 187 -31.12 -14.83 8.55
C PRO A 187 -29.82 -15.62 8.78
N ASP A 188 -29.44 -16.47 7.83
CA ASP A 188 -28.24 -17.31 7.93
C ASP A 188 -27.02 -16.72 7.23
N VAL A 189 -27.09 -15.45 6.76
CA VAL A 189 -26.02 -14.76 6.08
C VAL A 189 -25.56 -13.58 6.92
N THR A 190 -24.26 -13.53 7.18
CA THR A 190 -23.62 -12.38 7.80
C THR A 190 -22.80 -11.66 6.73
N VAL A 191 -23.04 -10.36 6.59
CA VAL A 191 -22.27 -9.48 5.68
C VAL A 191 -21.36 -8.61 6.53
N ASN A 192 -20.06 -8.63 6.22
CA ASN A 192 -19.03 -7.84 6.87
C ASN A 192 -18.89 -6.48 6.18
#